data_5e4a8bcaf29c295ce1ad166d36b027bb
#
_entry.id   5e4a8bcaf29c295ce1ad166d36b027bb
#
_cell.length_a   1.000
_cell.length_b   1.000
_cell.length_c   1.000
_cell.angle_alpha   90.00
_cell.angle_beta   90.00
_cell.angle_gamma   90.00
#
_symmetry.space_group_name_H-M   'P 1'
#
loop_
_entity.id
_entity.type
_entity.pdbx_description
1 polymer ?
#
loop_
_entity_poly.entity_id
_entity_poly.type
_entity_poly.pdbx_seq_one_letter_code
_entity_poly.pdbx_strand_id
1 'polypeptide(L)'
;MGRGNTKHPLSAPLPFAGMVLCVIAGFLALDHFGNASDQLLLGAATWLILIASCAPLSREDRARALLVVVVATCAEVLGSIVFGAYTYRLDNLPAFVPPGHGLVYLAGLRISQSVPVRRHPQAFVGAVIAIVAAWGAAGLVLLGRTDALGALTGALLIYVLLRGRKSTLYAGVFLMVAFLEIYGTSIGAWHWAATAPDTPLPVGNPPSGIASIYVLFDISAIALAPRVLAALDGLRRLPPLARFASAS
;
A
#
# COMPACT_ATOMS: atom_id res chain seq x y z
N MET A 1 13.46 -38.83 14.73
CA MET A 1 12.11 -38.46 14.22
C MET A 1 12.05 -36.98 14.02
N GLY A 2 12.29 -36.54 12.77
CA GLY A 2 12.26 -35.13 12.40
C GLY A 2 10.80 -34.64 12.33
N ARG A 3 10.45 -33.63 13.10
CA ARG A 3 9.19 -32.91 12.95
C ARG A 3 9.23 -32.22 11.59
N GLY A 4 8.48 -32.75 10.63
CA GLY A 4 8.25 -32.13 9.35
C GLY A 4 7.60 -30.74 9.56
N ASN A 5 8.36 -29.71 9.30
CA ASN A 5 7.89 -28.33 9.31
C ASN A 5 6.98 -28.14 8.09
N THR A 6 5.70 -28.49 8.22
CA THR A 6 4.66 -28.23 7.22
C THR A 6 4.45 -26.70 7.18
N LYS A 7 5.24 -26.02 6.35
CA LYS A 7 5.02 -24.59 6.07
C LYS A 7 3.61 -24.47 5.50
N HIS A 8 2.74 -23.75 6.19
CA HIS A 8 1.39 -23.43 5.74
C HIS A 8 1.46 -22.86 4.32
N PRO A 9 0.62 -23.25 3.34
CA PRO A 9 0.68 -22.75 1.96
C PRO A 9 0.62 -21.24 1.86
N LEU A 10 -0.07 -20.55 2.80
CA LEU A 10 -0.10 -19.09 2.91
C LEU A 10 1.22 -18.47 3.41
N SER A 11 2.19 -19.26 3.86
CA SER A 11 3.53 -18.77 4.21
C SER A 11 4.44 -18.58 3.00
N ALA A 12 4.08 -19.14 1.85
CA ALA A 12 4.82 -18.97 0.62
C ALA A 12 4.61 -17.55 0.04
N PRO A 13 5.68 -16.87 -0.42
CA PRO A 13 5.62 -15.47 -0.81
C PRO A 13 4.62 -15.13 -1.93
N LEU A 14 4.66 -15.85 -3.04
CA LEU A 14 3.81 -15.57 -4.21
C LEU A 14 2.33 -15.95 -4.00
N PRO A 15 1.98 -17.12 -3.41
CA PRO A 15 0.61 -17.43 -3.04
C PRO A 15 -0.03 -16.38 -2.12
N PHE A 16 0.72 -15.81 -1.19
CA PHE A 16 0.22 -14.74 -0.34
C PHE A 16 -0.11 -13.48 -1.15
N ALA A 17 0.78 -13.04 -2.04
CA ALA A 17 0.50 -11.88 -2.90
C ALA A 17 -0.70 -12.12 -3.81
N GLY A 18 -0.83 -13.33 -4.38
CA GLY A 18 -2.00 -13.75 -5.16
C GLY A 18 -3.30 -13.72 -4.34
N MET A 19 -3.26 -14.18 -3.09
CA MET A 19 -4.40 -14.09 -2.17
C MET A 19 -4.81 -12.62 -1.95
N VAL A 20 -3.84 -11.73 -1.70
CA VAL A 20 -4.13 -10.29 -1.50
C VAL A 20 -4.74 -9.68 -2.77
N LEU A 21 -4.26 -10.02 -3.97
CA LEU A 21 -4.87 -9.58 -5.23
C LEU A 21 -6.33 -10.06 -5.37
N CYS A 22 -6.62 -11.31 -5.02
CA CYS A 22 -7.99 -11.85 -5.03
C CYS A 22 -8.88 -11.13 -4.01
N VAL A 23 -8.36 -10.83 -2.81
CA VAL A 23 -9.10 -10.07 -1.79
C VAL A 23 -9.41 -8.66 -2.30
N ILE A 24 -8.43 -7.95 -2.86
CA ILE A 24 -8.62 -6.62 -3.44
C ILE A 24 -9.69 -6.67 -4.54
N ALA A 25 -9.53 -7.58 -5.52
CA ALA A 25 -10.47 -7.68 -6.63
C ALA A 25 -11.89 -8.02 -6.15
N GLY A 26 -12.02 -9.01 -5.26
CA GLY A 26 -13.32 -9.44 -4.73
C GLY A 26 -14.00 -8.37 -3.88
N PHE A 27 -13.24 -7.69 -3.01
CA PHE A 27 -13.82 -6.66 -2.13
C PHE A 27 -14.22 -5.40 -2.89
N LEU A 28 -13.43 -4.96 -3.85
CA LEU A 28 -13.81 -3.85 -4.72
C LEU A 28 -15.01 -4.19 -5.60
N ALA A 29 -15.09 -5.43 -6.12
CA ALA A 29 -16.28 -5.89 -6.86
C ALA A 29 -17.53 -5.92 -5.96
N LEU A 30 -17.43 -6.39 -4.71
CA LEU A 30 -18.52 -6.36 -3.75
C LEU A 30 -18.90 -4.92 -3.38
N ASP A 31 -17.91 -4.06 -3.15
CA ASP A 31 -18.15 -2.64 -2.87
C ASP A 31 -18.88 -1.95 -4.01
N HIS A 32 -18.58 -2.30 -5.27
CA HIS A 32 -19.23 -1.70 -6.45
C HIS A 32 -20.77 -1.81 -6.39
N PHE A 33 -21.31 -2.91 -5.86
CA PHE A 33 -22.75 -3.15 -5.71
C PHE A 33 -23.25 -2.86 -4.29
N GLY A 34 -22.36 -2.60 -3.34
CA GLY A 34 -22.64 -2.45 -1.92
C GLY A 34 -23.02 -1.03 -1.50
N ASN A 35 -23.43 -0.92 -0.25
CA ASN A 35 -23.74 0.33 0.45
C ASN A 35 -22.74 0.58 1.60
N ALA A 36 -22.93 1.66 2.38
CA ALA A 36 -22.04 2.01 3.48
C ALA A 36 -21.94 0.93 4.58
N SER A 37 -23.01 0.17 4.83
CA SER A 37 -22.98 -0.93 5.80
C SER A 37 -22.13 -2.09 5.29
N ASP A 38 -22.19 -2.38 3.98
CA ASP A 38 -21.37 -3.40 3.35
C ASP A 38 -19.88 -3.00 3.42
N GLN A 39 -19.56 -1.72 3.25
CA GLN A 39 -18.18 -1.22 3.43
C GLN A 39 -17.65 -1.44 4.85
N LEU A 40 -18.50 -1.35 5.90
CA LEU A 40 -18.09 -1.67 7.27
C LEU A 40 -17.78 -3.16 7.43
N LEU A 41 -18.59 -4.04 6.85
CA LEU A 41 -18.33 -5.49 6.86
C LEU A 41 -17.06 -5.86 6.12
N LEU A 42 -16.84 -5.29 4.93
CA LEU A 42 -15.60 -5.44 4.16
C LEU A 42 -14.40 -4.90 4.96
N GLY A 43 -14.57 -3.79 5.67
CA GLY A 43 -13.56 -3.22 6.55
C GLY A 43 -13.19 -4.18 7.69
N ALA A 44 -14.18 -4.73 8.39
CA ALA A 44 -13.96 -5.71 9.45
C ALA A 44 -13.24 -6.97 8.92
N ALA A 45 -13.66 -7.48 7.77
CA ALA A 45 -13.02 -8.62 7.11
C ALA A 45 -11.56 -8.30 6.73
N THR A 46 -11.29 -7.10 6.18
CA THR A 46 -9.92 -6.69 5.80
C THR A 46 -9.02 -6.57 7.04
N TRP A 47 -9.53 -6.05 8.16
CA TRP A 47 -8.80 -6.02 9.43
C TRP A 47 -8.49 -7.43 9.94
N LEU A 48 -9.44 -8.37 9.89
CA LEU A 48 -9.20 -9.76 10.30
C LEU A 48 -8.11 -10.41 9.43
N ILE A 49 -8.15 -10.20 8.11
CA ILE A 49 -7.13 -10.72 7.20
C ILE A 49 -5.76 -10.10 7.51
N LEU A 50 -5.69 -8.79 7.75
CA LEU A 50 -4.44 -8.12 8.10
C LEU A 50 -3.86 -8.65 9.43
N ILE A 51 -4.69 -8.75 10.47
CA ILE A 51 -4.26 -9.28 11.78
C ILE A 51 -3.75 -10.70 11.66
N ALA A 52 -4.49 -11.57 10.96
CA ALA A 52 -4.07 -12.94 10.70
C ALA A 52 -2.75 -13.00 9.90
N SER A 53 -2.60 -12.11 8.91
CA SER A 53 -1.37 -12.00 8.11
C SER A 53 -0.16 -11.51 8.91
N CYS A 54 -0.41 -10.68 9.93
CA CYS A 54 0.62 -10.19 10.84
C CYS A 54 1.05 -11.23 11.89
N ALA A 55 0.23 -12.21 12.23
CA ALA A 55 0.51 -13.16 13.32
C ALA A 55 1.86 -13.90 13.18
N PRO A 56 2.25 -14.42 12.00
CA PRO A 56 3.52 -15.14 11.81
C PRO A 56 4.74 -14.21 11.63
N LEU A 57 4.57 -12.87 11.62
CA LEU A 57 5.63 -11.93 11.32
C LEU A 57 6.50 -11.61 12.54
N SER A 58 7.71 -11.11 12.28
CA SER A 58 8.55 -10.51 13.29
C SER A 58 7.85 -9.28 13.93
N ARG A 59 8.25 -8.94 15.16
CA ARG A 59 7.73 -7.74 15.84
C ARG A 59 7.96 -6.47 15.00
N GLU A 60 9.09 -6.40 14.33
CA GLU A 60 9.45 -5.26 13.48
C GLU A 60 8.58 -5.17 12.22
N ASP A 61 8.36 -6.29 11.50
CA ASP A 61 7.53 -6.30 10.29
C ASP A 61 6.06 -6.03 10.61
N ARG A 62 5.56 -6.51 11.78
CA ARG A 62 4.23 -6.13 12.29
C ARG A 62 4.14 -4.64 12.55
N ALA A 63 5.12 -4.06 13.22
CA ALA A 63 5.15 -2.63 13.49
C ALA A 63 5.16 -1.81 12.19
N ARG A 64 5.94 -2.22 11.19
CA ARG A 64 5.96 -1.58 9.86
C ARG A 64 4.60 -1.64 9.18
N ALA A 65 3.97 -2.82 9.13
CA ALA A 65 2.65 -2.97 8.50
C ALA A 65 1.59 -2.08 9.17
N LEU A 66 1.55 -2.02 10.50
CA LEU A 66 0.61 -1.17 11.24
C LEU A 66 0.94 0.32 11.08
N LEU A 67 2.21 0.70 11.01
CA LEU A 67 2.61 2.09 10.74
C LEU A 67 2.24 2.51 9.32
N VAL A 68 2.34 1.62 8.32
CA VAL A 68 1.81 1.89 6.97
C VAL A 68 0.32 2.20 7.06
N VAL A 69 -0.47 1.41 7.79
CA VAL A 69 -1.90 1.68 7.99
C VAL A 69 -2.13 3.09 8.55
N VAL A 70 -1.41 3.47 9.60
CA VAL A 70 -1.56 4.80 10.24
C VAL A 70 -1.19 5.92 9.26
N VAL A 71 0.00 5.85 8.65
CA VAL A 71 0.50 6.90 7.74
C VAL A 71 -0.41 7.01 6.51
N ALA A 72 -0.80 5.88 5.93
CA ALA A 72 -1.69 5.85 4.78
C ALA A 72 -3.08 6.40 5.12
N THR A 73 -3.65 6.06 6.28
CA THR A 73 -4.94 6.60 6.70
C THR A 73 -4.91 8.13 6.82
N CYS A 74 -3.84 8.69 7.38
CA CYS A 74 -3.67 10.14 7.41
C CYS A 74 -3.61 10.75 6.00
N ALA A 75 -2.88 10.10 5.08
CA ALA A 75 -2.78 10.56 3.69
C ALA A 75 -4.11 10.40 2.94
N GLU A 76 -4.87 9.34 3.19
CA GLU A 76 -6.21 9.14 2.62
C GLU A 76 -7.19 10.24 3.05
N VAL A 77 -7.21 10.58 4.35
CA VAL A 77 -8.04 11.68 4.86
C VAL A 77 -7.63 13.00 4.21
N LEU A 78 -6.34 13.29 4.10
CA LEU A 78 -5.86 14.51 3.45
C LEU A 78 -6.19 14.49 1.95
N GLY A 79 -5.90 13.40 1.24
CA GLY A 79 -6.07 13.30 -0.20
C GLY A 79 -7.52 13.30 -0.64
N SER A 80 -8.37 12.47 -0.04
CA SER A 80 -9.76 12.29 -0.48
C SER A 80 -10.75 13.25 0.19
N ILE A 81 -10.59 13.52 1.52
CA ILE A 81 -11.57 14.31 2.28
C ILE A 81 -11.20 15.80 2.32
N VAL A 82 -9.92 16.12 2.58
CA VAL A 82 -9.50 17.52 2.77
C VAL A 82 -9.22 18.21 1.44
N PHE A 83 -8.44 17.58 0.57
CA PHE A 83 -7.99 18.20 -0.69
C PHE A 83 -8.83 17.76 -1.91
N GLY A 84 -9.63 16.71 -1.83
CA GLY A 84 -10.43 16.25 -2.96
C GLY A 84 -9.59 15.83 -4.18
N ALA A 85 -8.37 15.32 -3.96
CA ALA A 85 -7.52 14.83 -5.05
C ALA A 85 -8.15 13.63 -5.78
N TYR A 86 -8.97 12.87 -5.10
CA TYR A 86 -9.84 11.81 -5.62
C TYR A 86 -11.04 11.61 -4.70
N THR A 87 -12.09 11.01 -5.24
CA THR A 87 -13.35 10.78 -4.54
C THR A 87 -13.73 9.31 -4.63
N TYR A 88 -14.03 8.70 -3.50
CA TYR A 88 -14.59 7.36 -3.44
C TYR A 88 -16.06 7.33 -3.85
N ARG A 89 -16.54 6.19 -4.32
CA ARG A 89 -17.87 5.99 -4.90
C ARG A 89 -19.03 6.48 -4.01
N LEU A 90 -18.91 6.40 -2.68
CA LEU A 90 -19.95 6.84 -1.72
C LEU A 90 -19.59 8.14 -1.01
N ASP A 91 -18.69 8.96 -1.56
CA ASP A 91 -18.22 10.24 -0.98
C ASP A 91 -17.73 10.10 0.48
N ASN A 92 -17.14 8.95 0.81
CA ASN A 92 -16.59 8.63 2.13
C ASN A 92 -15.20 8.00 2.00
N LEU A 93 -14.51 7.78 3.11
CA LEU A 93 -13.34 6.91 3.16
C LEU A 93 -13.82 5.48 3.52
N PRO A 94 -13.78 4.50 2.60
CA PRO A 94 -14.26 3.16 2.87
C PRO A 94 -13.47 2.47 3.99
N ALA A 95 -14.15 1.77 4.91
CA ALA A 95 -13.53 1.17 6.09
C ALA A 95 -12.48 0.09 5.78
N PHE A 96 -12.48 -0.47 4.57
CA PHE A 96 -11.50 -1.47 4.13
C PHE A 96 -10.19 -0.85 3.61
N VAL A 97 -10.17 0.45 3.28
CA VAL A 97 -8.99 1.12 2.72
C VAL A 97 -7.83 1.17 3.72
N PRO A 98 -7.99 1.64 4.97
CA PRO A 98 -6.90 1.66 5.93
C PRO A 98 -6.18 0.31 6.09
N PRO A 99 -6.85 -0.80 6.45
CA PRO A 99 -6.17 -2.10 6.58
C PRO A 99 -5.69 -2.65 5.23
N GLY A 100 -6.30 -2.25 4.11
CA GLY A 100 -5.88 -2.60 2.75
C GLY A 100 -4.46 -2.15 2.44
N HIS A 101 -4.05 -0.94 2.87
CA HIS A 101 -2.67 -0.46 2.73
C HIS A 101 -1.66 -1.37 3.44
N GLY A 102 -2.00 -1.86 4.63
CA GLY A 102 -1.17 -2.83 5.34
C GLY A 102 -1.01 -4.14 4.55
N LEU A 103 -2.08 -4.63 3.91
CA LEU A 103 -2.02 -5.83 3.06
C LEU A 103 -1.20 -5.61 1.79
N VAL A 104 -1.31 -4.45 1.14
CA VAL A 104 -0.49 -4.06 -0.02
C VAL A 104 1.00 -4.06 0.34
N TYR A 105 1.37 -3.44 1.47
CA TYR A 105 2.73 -3.47 1.99
C TYR A 105 3.23 -4.89 2.21
N LEU A 106 2.45 -5.73 2.90
CA LEU A 106 2.82 -7.13 3.16
C LEU A 106 2.95 -7.94 1.88
N ALA A 107 2.09 -7.72 0.89
CA ALA A 107 2.19 -8.38 -0.42
C ALA A 107 3.48 -7.97 -1.15
N GLY A 108 3.81 -6.67 -1.20
CA GLY A 108 5.07 -6.18 -1.75
C GLY A 108 6.29 -6.77 -1.04
N LEU A 109 6.25 -6.85 0.30
CA LEU A 109 7.29 -7.50 1.10
C LEU A 109 7.46 -8.97 0.73
N ARG A 110 6.37 -9.71 0.59
CA ARG A 110 6.39 -11.13 0.19
C ARG A 110 6.89 -11.32 -1.24
N ILE A 111 6.47 -10.47 -2.19
CA ILE A 111 7.01 -10.49 -3.56
C ILE A 111 8.53 -10.34 -3.53
N SER A 112 9.04 -9.35 -2.79
CA SER A 112 10.50 -9.10 -2.69
C SER A 112 11.27 -10.28 -2.08
N GLN A 113 10.62 -11.10 -1.26
CA GLN A 113 11.18 -12.30 -0.62
C GLN A 113 11.06 -13.56 -1.47
N SER A 114 10.38 -13.51 -2.61
CA SER A 114 10.17 -14.66 -3.48
C SER A 114 11.48 -15.12 -4.15
N VAL A 115 11.57 -16.41 -4.45
CA VAL A 115 12.77 -16.99 -5.05
C VAL A 115 13.14 -16.34 -6.39
N PRO A 116 12.20 -16.08 -7.32
CA PRO A 116 12.54 -15.42 -8.59
C PRO A 116 13.14 -14.03 -8.39
N VAL A 117 12.51 -13.21 -7.52
CA VAL A 117 12.98 -11.84 -7.25
C VAL A 117 14.35 -11.84 -6.55
N ARG A 118 14.55 -12.73 -5.58
CA ARG A 118 15.85 -12.85 -4.89
C ARG A 118 16.97 -13.33 -5.80
N ARG A 119 16.66 -14.14 -6.82
CA ARG A 119 17.64 -14.60 -7.80
C ARG A 119 18.00 -13.52 -8.81
N HIS A 120 17.06 -12.68 -9.22
CA HIS A 120 17.22 -11.68 -10.26
C HIS A 120 16.70 -10.30 -9.83
N PRO A 121 17.20 -9.73 -8.71
CA PRO A 121 16.64 -8.49 -8.14
C PRO A 121 16.76 -7.29 -9.09
N GLN A 122 17.88 -7.18 -9.81
CA GLN A 122 18.11 -6.08 -10.76
C GLN A 122 17.18 -6.16 -11.99
N ALA A 123 16.98 -7.37 -12.52
CA ALA A 123 16.07 -7.58 -13.64
C ALA A 123 14.61 -7.27 -13.23
N PHE A 124 14.21 -7.66 -12.03
CA PHE A 124 12.88 -7.37 -11.49
C PHE A 124 12.66 -5.85 -11.34
N VAL A 125 13.61 -5.15 -10.70
CA VAL A 125 13.53 -3.69 -10.52
C VAL A 125 13.58 -2.97 -11.87
N GLY A 126 14.46 -3.40 -12.79
CA GLY A 126 14.56 -2.85 -14.14
C GLY A 126 13.26 -2.99 -14.95
N ALA A 127 12.60 -4.15 -14.86
CA ALA A 127 11.30 -4.36 -15.50
C ALA A 127 10.23 -3.41 -14.94
N VAL A 128 10.18 -3.22 -13.61
CA VAL A 128 9.24 -2.26 -12.99
C VAL A 128 9.56 -0.83 -13.41
N ILE A 129 10.83 -0.42 -13.46
CA ILE A 129 11.22 0.91 -13.95
C ILE A 129 10.72 1.11 -15.39
N ALA A 130 10.90 0.11 -16.27
CA ALA A 130 10.43 0.19 -17.65
C ALA A 130 8.89 0.34 -17.72
N ILE A 131 8.15 -0.38 -16.89
CA ILE A 131 6.68 -0.26 -16.81
C ILE A 131 6.26 1.13 -16.34
N VAL A 132 6.88 1.67 -15.26
CA VAL A 132 6.59 3.02 -14.76
C VAL A 132 6.87 4.08 -15.82
N ALA A 133 8.03 3.98 -16.50
CA ALA A 133 8.41 4.91 -17.55
C ALA A 133 7.44 4.86 -18.75
N ALA A 134 7.09 3.64 -19.19
CA ALA A 134 6.17 3.44 -20.31
C ALA A 134 4.75 3.97 -19.96
N TRP A 135 4.25 3.70 -18.74
CA TRP A 135 2.95 4.20 -18.30
C TRP A 135 2.94 5.72 -18.17
N GLY A 136 3.98 6.32 -17.56
CA GLY A 136 4.13 7.77 -17.50
C GLY A 136 4.19 8.43 -18.86
N ALA A 137 4.98 7.87 -19.80
CA ALA A 137 5.05 8.37 -21.18
C ALA A 137 3.69 8.24 -21.91
N ALA A 138 3.03 7.10 -21.78
CA ALA A 138 1.68 6.90 -22.35
C ALA A 138 0.66 7.88 -21.73
N GLY A 139 0.74 8.14 -20.43
CA GLY A 139 -0.10 9.12 -19.74
C GLY A 139 0.05 10.54 -20.27
N LEU A 140 1.24 10.91 -20.74
CA LEU A 140 1.47 12.25 -21.31
C LEU A 140 0.90 12.43 -22.71
N VAL A 141 0.93 11.38 -23.56
CA VAL A 141 0.70 11.55 -25.00
C VAL A 141 -0.32 10.61 -25.63
N LEU A 142 -0.67 9.49 -25.00
CA LEU A 142 -1.52 8.44 -25.60
C LEU A 142 -2.87 8.26 -24.91
N LEU A 143 -2.95 8.53 -23.61
CA LEU A 143 -4.21 8.33 -22.87
C LEU A 143 -5.17 9.49 -23.10
N GLY A 144 -6.45 9.22 -23.06
CA GLY A 144 -7.52 10.21 -23.30
C GLY A 144 -7.55 11.35 -22.29
N ARG A 145 -6.77 11.24 -21.21
CA ARG A 145 -6.58 12.24 -20.16
C ARG A 145 -5.08 12.37 -19.87
N THR A 146 -4.54 13.58 -20.08
CA THR A 146 -3.13 13.88 -19.80
C THR A 146 -2.80 13.65 -18.33
N ASP A 147 -1.66 13.02 -18.06
CA ASP A 147 -1.21 12.63 -16.71
C ASP A 147 0.17 13.22 -16.37
N ALA A 148 0.25 14.53 -16.28
CA ALA A 148 1.50 15.21 -15.95
C ALA A 148 1.95 14.95 -14.50
N LEU A 149 1.01 14.92 -13.54
CA LEU A 149 1.32 14.59 -12.15
C LEU A 149 1.81 13.15 -12.02
N GLY A 150 1.14 12.19 -12.68
CA GLY A 150 1.56 10.80 -12.64
C GLY A 150 2.93 10.59 -13.27
N ALA A 151 3.26 11.26 -14.38
CA ALA A 151 4.58 11.21 -14.97
C ALA A 151 5.67 11.78 -14.02
N LEU A 152 5.39 12.90 -13.35
CA LEU A 152 6.31 13.50 -12.37
C LEU A 152 6.54 12.59 -11.17
N THR A 153 5.46 12.07 -10.58
CA THR A 153 5.52 11.16 -9.43
C THR A 153 6.08 9.79 -9.82
N GLY A 154 5.88 9.34 -11.08
CA GLY A 154 6.56 8.19 -11.67
C GLY A 154 8.07 8.37 -11.77
N ALA A 155 8.54 9.55 -12.17
CA ALA A 155 9.97 9.87 -12.17
C ALA A 155 10.57 9.83 -10.75
N LEU A 156 9.82 10.32 -9.73
CA LEU A 156 10.21 10.18 -8.33
C LEU A 156 10.31 8.70 -7.92
N LEU A 157 9.33 7.88 -8.30
CA LEU A 157 9.37 6.44 -8.05
C LEU A 157 10.59 5.78 -8.69
N ILE A 158 10.89 6.09 -9.96
CA ILE A 158 12.09 5.60 -10.66
C ILE A 158 13.36 5.99 -9.90
N TYR A 159 13.46 7.25 -9.45
CA TYR A 159 14.59 7.70 -8.64
C TYR A 159 14.74 6.88 -7.36
N VAL A 160 13.64 6.61 -6.64
CA VAL A 160 13.65 5.79 -5.43
C VAL A 160 14.02 4.33 -5.73
N LEU A 161 13.56 3.77 -6.84
CA LEU A 161 13.91 2.41 -7.29
C LEU A 161 15.40 2.29 -7.63
N LEU A 162 16.00 3.32 -8.25
CA LEU A 162 17.41 3.34 -8.59
C LEU A 162 18.34 3.55 -7.39
N ARG A 163 17.92 4.32 -6.40
CA ARG A 163 18.75 4.73 -5.25
C ARG A 163 18.38 4.05 -3.94
N GLY A 164 17.18 3.48 -3.83
CA GLY A 164 16.64 2.93 -2.60
C GLY A 164 17.29 1.60 -2.21
N ARG A 165 17.60 1.45 -0.92
CA ARG A 165 18.15 0.20 -0.35
C ARG A 165 17.15 -0.97 -0.35
N LYS A 166 15.87 -0.72 -0.56
CA LYS A 166 14.76 -1.71 -0.55
C LYS A 166 14.00 -1.71 -1.89
N SER A 167 14.69 -1.47 -3.00
CA SER A 167 14.11 -1.35 -4.35
C SER A 167 13.19 -2.51 -4.72
N THR A 168 13.53 -3.75 -4.36
CA THR A 168 12.68 -4.92 -4.62
C THR A 168 11.36 -4.91 -3.85
N LEU A 169 11.34 -4.38 -2.61
CA LEU A 169 10.11 -4.15 -1.86
C LEU A 169 9.24 -3.11 -2.58
N TYR A 170 9.81 -1.96 -2.90
CA TYR A 170 9.09 -0.87 -3.55
C TYR A 170 8.58 -1.25 -4.95
N ALA A 171 9.36 -2.03 -5.69
CA ALA A 171 8.91 -2.61 -6.97
C ALA A 171 7.75 -3.60 -6.78
N GLY A 172 7.76 -4.42 -5.72
CA GLY A 172 6.66 -5.31 -5.37
C GLY A 172 5.40 -4.55 -4.98
N VAL A 173 5.54 -3.47 -4.19
CA VAL A 173 4.42 -2.57 -3.84
C VAL A 173 3.85 -1.90 -5.08
N PHE A 174 4.71 -1.40 -6.00
CA PHE A 174 4.24 -0.85 -7.27
C PHE A 174 3.31 -1.80 -8.03
N LEU A 175 3.67 -3.09 -8.15
CA LEU A 175 2.83 -4.06 -8.88
C LEU A 175 1.45 -4.23 -8.23
N MET A 176 1.40 -4.26 -6.91
CA MET A 176 0.13 -4.35 -6.17
C MET A 176 -0.71 -3.09 -6.36
N VAL A 177 -0.09 -1.93 -6.27
CA VAL A 177 -0.75 -0.62 -6.44
C VAL A 177 -1.21 -0.42 -7.89
N ALA A 178 -0.40 -0.76 -8.88
CA ALA A 178 -0.79 -0.65 -10.28
C ALA A 178 -2.06 -1.47 -10.58
N PHE A 179 -2.14 -2.71 -10.08
CA PHE A 179 -3.34 -3.51 -10.17
C PHE A 179 -4.54 -2.85 -9.46
N LEU A 180 -4.34 -2.45 -8.21
CA LEU A 180 -5.36 -1.81 -7.37
C LEU A 180 -5.94 -0.57 -8.06
N GLU A 181 -5.09 0.33 -8.55
CA GLU A 181 -5.49 1.59 -9.16
C GLU A 181 -6.20 1.40 -10.50
N ILE A 182 -5.63 0.56 -11.37
CA ILE A 182 -6.24 0.28 -12.68
C ILE A 182 -7.61 -0.39 -12.47
N TYR A 183 -7.70 -1.41 -11.63
CA TYR A 183 -8.94 -2.12 -11.38
C TYR A 183 -9.96 -1.25 -10.67
N GLY A 184 -9.59 -0.58 -9.57
CA GLY A 184 -10.49 0.24 -8.77
C GLY A 184 -11.08 1.41 -9.55
N THR A 185 -10.27 2.13 -10.35
CA THR A 185 -10.78 3.22 -11.20
C THR A 185 -11.60 2.71 -12.36
N SER A 186 -11.26 1.53 -12.94
CA SER A 186 -12.02 0.95 -14.06
C SER A 186 -13.44 0.55 -13.67
N ILE A 187 -13.67 0.13 -12.43
CA ILE A 187 -15.01 -0.22 -11.92
C ILE A 187 -15.67 0.94 -11.17
N GLY A 188 -15.05 2.11 -11.11
CA GLY A 188 -15.60 3.30 -10.46
C GLY A 188 -15.63 3.24 -8.94
N ALA A 189 -14.74 2.47 -8.30
CA ALA A 189 -14.61 2.46 -6.84
C ALA A 189 -14.09 3.81 -6.31
N TRP A 190 -13.29 4.51 -7.09
CA TRP A 190 -12.92 5.92 -6.92
C TRP A 190 -12.56 6.58 -8.25
N HIS A 191 -12.55 7.89 -8.24
CA HIS A 191 -12.17 8.73 -9.38
C HIS A 191 -11.19 9.81 -8.95
N TRP A 192 -10.11 9.96 -9.73
CA TRP A 192 -9.15 11.03 -9.55
C TRP A 192 -9.66 12.35 -10.13
N ALA A 193 -9.44 13.46 -9.43
CA ALA A 193 -9.72 14.80 -9.93
C ALA A 193 -8.96 15.07 -11.24
N ALA A 194 -9.47 15.93 -12.10
CA ALA A 194 -8.87 16.19 -13.40
C ALA A 194 -7.52 16.91 -13.31
N THR A 195 -7.34 17.69 -12.25
CA THR A 195 -6.12 18.41 -11.93
C THR A 195 -5.73 18.16 -10.47
N ALA A 196 -4.48 18.31 -10.14
CA ALA A 196 -4.03 18.29 -8.75
C ALA A 196 -4.65 19.49 -7.99
N PRO A 197 -5.00 19.32 -6.70
CA PRO A 197 -5.62 20.36 -5.90
C PRO A 197 -4.84 21.68 -5.99
N ASP A 198 -5.58 22.80 -6.17
CA ASP A 198 -5.07 24.16 -6.25
C ASP A 198 -3.99 24.40 -7.33
N THR A 199 -3.90 23.52 -8.32
CA THR A 199 -2.94 23.65 -9.44
C THR A 199 -3.59 23.32 -10.78
N PRO A 200 -3.06 23.83 -11.91
CA PRO A 200 -3.50 23.44 -13.24
C PRO A 200 -2.88 22.11 -13.72
N LEU A 201 -2.13 21.39 -12.87
CA LEU A 201 -1.38 20.22 -13.26
C LEU A 201 -2.32 19.02 -13.54
N PRO A 202 -2.39 18.50 -14.79
CA PRO A 202 -3.30 17.41 -15.14
C PRO A 202 -2.93 16.11 -14.42
N VAL A 203 -3.96 15.36 -14.06
CA VAL A 203 -3.85 14.08 -13.32
C VAL A 203 -4.58 12.98 -14.09
N GLY A 204 -3.95 11.84 -14.29
CA GLY A 204 -4.55 10.63 -14.88
C GLY A 204 -5.65 10.02 -14.00
N ASN A 205 -6.39 9.07 -14.56
CA ASN A 205 -7.35 8.26 -13.80
C ASN A 205 -7.20 6.78 -14.17
N PRO A 206 -6.31 6.05 -13.46
CA PRO A 206 -5.45 6.50 -12.35
C PRO A 206 -4.17 7.22 -12.81
N PRO A 207 -3.50 7.98 -11.88
CA PRO A 207 -2.19 8.55 -12.15
C PRO A 207 -1.12 7.46 -12.25
N SER A 208 -0.28 7.51 -13.29
CA SER A 208 0.74 6.47 -13.57
C SER A 208 1.82 6.33 -12.48
N GLY A 209 2.07 7.40 -11.73
CA GLY A 209 3.08 7.42 -10.66
C GLY A 209 2.54 7.31 -9.24
N ILE A 210 1.25 7.00 -9.06
CA ILE A 210 0.60 7.00 -7.73
C ILE A 210 1.30 6.09 -6.71
N ALA A 211 1.90 5.00 -7.15
CA ALA A 211 2.65 4.09 -6.28
C ALA A 211 3.84 4.76 -5.56
N SER A 212 4.30 5.94 -6.02
CA SER A 212 5.32 6.72 -5.30
C SER A 212 4.85 7.13 -3.91
N ILE A 213 3.55 7.46 -3.76
CA ILE A 213 2.96 7.83 -2.47
C ILE A 213 2.92 6.62 -1.53
N TYR A 214 2.54 5.44 -2.03
CA TYR A 214 2.58 4.20 -1.25
C TYR A 214 4.01 3.87 -0.79
N VAL A 215 4.99 4.05 -1.66
CA VAL A 215 6.41 3.87 -1.31
C VAL A 215 6.87 4.88 -0.26
N LEU A 216 6.36 6.11 -0.25
CA LEU A 216 6.63 7.07 0.83
C LEU A 216 6.02 6.63 2.16
N PHE A 217 4.84 5.98 2.17
CA PHE A 217 4.29 5.36 3.38
C PHE A 217 5.21 4.27 3.91
N ASP A 218 5.72 3.42 3.01
CA ASP A 218 6.64 2.34 3.36
C ASP A 218 7.96 2.88 3.93
N ILE A 219 8.54 3.88 3.28
CA ILE A 219 9.77 4.54 3.75
C ILE A 219 9.55 5.12 5.15
N SER A 220 8.42 5.82 5.35
CA SER A 220 8.07 6.41 6.64
C SER A 220 7.90 5.34 7.73
N ALA A 221 7.16 4.27 7.44
CA ALA A 221 6.96 3.18 8.37
C ALA A 221 8.27 2.45 8.72
N ILE A 222 9.14 2.23 7.74
CA ILE A 222 10.46 1.61 7.95
C ILE A 222 11.35 2.48 8.84
N ALA A 223 11.31 3.81 8.64
CA ALA A 223 12.09 4.75 9.44
C ALA A 223 11.55 4.92 10.87
N LEU A 224 10.23 4.87 11.04
CA LEU A 224 9.56 5.07 12.33
C LEU A 224 9.54 3.81 13.20
N ALA A 225 9.44 2.61 12.62
CA ALA A 225 9.27 1.37 13.36
C ALA A 225 10.31 1.15 14.49
N PRO A 226 11.62 1.36 14.28
CA PRO A 226 12.61 1.20 15.37
C PRO A 226 12.37 2.17 16.54
N ARG A 227 11.98 3.43 16.23
CA ARG A 227 11.72 4.46 17.26
C ARG A 227 10.48 4.12 18.08
N VAL A 228 9.39 3.72 17.40
CA VAL A 228 8.15 3.30 18.06
C VAL A 228 8.38 2.08 18.94
N LEU A 229 9.11 1.08 18.45
CA LEU A 229 9.42 -0.11 19.23
C LEU A 229 10.28 0.21 20.46
N ALA A 230 11.28 1.07 20.32
CA ALA A 230 12.12 1.52 21.45
C ALA A 230 11.28 2.28 22.50
N ALA A 231 10.37 3.16 22.06
CA ALA A 231 9.45 3.86 22.97
C ALA A 231 8.53 2.91 23.72
N LEU A 232 7.95 1.93 23.04
CA LEU A 232 7.10 0.90 23.66
C LEU A 232 7.87 0.04 24.66
N ASP A 233 9.13 -0.28 24.37
CA ASP A 233 9.97 -1.04 25.30
C ASP A 233 10.36 -0.18 26.52
N GLY A 234 10.60 1.12 26.34
CA GLY A 234 10.81 2.08 27.43
C GLY A 234 9.60 2.15 28.36
N LEU A 235 8.37 2.30 27.79
CA LEU A 235 7.13 2.33 28.56
C LEU A 235 6.88 1.05 29.36
N ARG A 236 7.23 -0.11 28.79
CA ARG A 236 7.09 -1.41 29.50
C ARG A 236 8.02 -1.56 30.69
N ARG A 237 9.14 -0.84 30.72
CA ARG A 237 10.13 -0.87 31.81
C ARG A 237 9.76 0.08 32.96
N LEU A 238 8.81 0.99 32.76
CA LEU A 238 8.34 1.88 33.83
C LEU A 238 7.56 1.08 34.89
N PRO A 239 7.74 1.40 36.19
CA PRO A 239 6.98 0.80 37.27
C PRO A 239 5.48 1.11 37.07
N PRO A 240 4.56 0.24 37.55
CA PRO A 240 3.11 0.33 37.28
C PRO A 240 2.50 1.71 37.59
N LEU A 241 2.95 2.39 38.64
CA LEU A 241 2.44 3.70 39.06
C LEU A 241 2.85 4.86 38.12
N ALA A 242 3.96 4.75 37.41
CA ALA A 242 4.39 5.77 36.48
C ALA A 242 3.66 5.70 35.10
N ARG A 243 2.99 4.59 34.82
CA ARG A 243 2.23 4.41 33.57
C ARG A 243 0.94 5.25 33.52
N PHE A 244 0.41 5.61 34.68
CA PHE A 244 -0.81 6.42 34.77
C PHE A 244 -0.54 7.93 34.82
N ALA A 245 0.68 8.36 35.16
CA ALA A 245 1.06 9.77 35.24
C ALA A 245 1.42 10.41 33.89
N SER A 246 1.68 9.60 32.85
CA SER A 246 2.01 10.09 31.50
C SER A 246 0.80 10.22 30.56
N ALA A 247 -0.41 9.98 31.05
CA ALA A 247 -1.67 10.05 30.28
C ALA A 247 -2.58 11.22 30.70
N SER A 248 -2.08 12.13 31.53
CA SER A 248 -2.71 13.42 31.92
C SER A 248 -1.81 14.59 31.36
#